data_e58ab01fb2d632b477c6f35156cf5d91
#
_entry.id   e58ab01fb2d632b477c6f35156cf5d91
#
_cell.length_a   1.000
_cell.length_b   1.000
_cell.length_c   1.000
_cell.angle_alpha   90.00
_cell.angle_beta   90.00
_cell.angle_gamma   90.00
#
_symmetry.space_group_name_H-M   'P 1'
#
loop_
_entity.id
_entity.type
_entity.pdbx_description
1 polymer ?
#
loop_
_entity_poly.entity_id
_entity_poly.type
_entity_poly.pdbx_seq_one_letter_code
_entity_poly.pdbx_strand_id
1 'polypeptide(L)'
;ITDREVTIGIFSHTRPSAKGFLRQIKSELETNENLKALFPDILYENPKAQSPKWSEDEGLVVKRKSNPKESTIEAHGLVDGQPTGKHYFLRVYDDVVTLESVRSRDMINKTTESWEMSLNLGAEGGIERYIGTFYSDGDTYHDIISRDFLTTRKKAGTHNGLIGGDPVYWSQETLDYKRNAMGAQTFSTQI
;
A
#
# COMPACT_ATOMS: atom_id res chain seq x y z
N ILE A 1 14.95 1.00 1.32
CA ILE A 1 16.00 1.58 0.44
C ILE A 1 17.36 0.94 0.70
N THR A 2 17.64 0.41 1.88
CA THR A 2 18.94 -0.22 2.20
C THR A 2 19.28 -1.43 1.33
N ASP A 3 18.28 -2.09 0.76
CA ASP A 3 18.47 -3.13 -0.25
C ASP A 3 18.06 -2.60 -1.63
N ARG A 4 19.05 -2.41 -2.51
CA ARG A 4 18.85 -1.90 -3.87
C ARG A 4 18.30 -2.94 -4.85
N GLU A 5 18.37 -4.21 -4.51
CA GLU A 5 17.89 -5.31 -5.35
C GLU A 5 16.41 -5.65 -5.08
N VAL A 6 15.81 -5.05 -4.06
CA VAL A 6 14.40 -5.28 -3.70
C VAL A 6 13.46 -4.87 -4.83
N THR A 7 12.43 -5.66 -5.05
CA THR A 7 11.32 -5.34 -5.95
C THR A 7 10.06 -5.08 -5.13
N ILE A 8 9.40 -3.95 -5.38
CA ILE A 8 8.26 -3.47 -4.62
C ILE A 8 7.07 -3.27 -5.55
N GLY A 9 5.97 -3.94 -5.29
CA GLY A 9 4.68 -3.71 -5.92
C GLY A 9 3.74 -2.95 -4.98
N ILE A 10 3.27 -1.77 -5.39
CA ILE A 10 2.24 -1.02 -4.68
C ILE A 10 0.91 -1.31 -5.36
N PHE A 11 -0.06 -1.81 -4.60
CA PHE A 11 -1.41 -2.11 -5.06
C PHE A 11 -2.39 -1.19 -4.35
N SER A 12 -3.27 -0.55 -5.11
CA SER A 12 -4.42 0.17 -4.59
C SER A 12 -5.68 -0.30 -5.32
N HIS A 13 -6.87 0.11 -4.90
CA HIS A 13 -8.11 -0.32 -5.55
C HIS A 13 -8.05 -0.13 -7.07
N THR A 14 -7.62 1.06 -7.52
CA THR A 14 -7.44 1.37 -8.95
C THR A 14 -5.99 1.74 -9.27
N ARG A 15 -5.62 1.56 -10.54
CA ARG A 15 -4.28 1.95 -11.02
C ARG A 15 -3.98 3.45 -10.87
N PRO A 16 -4.90 4.39 -11.14
CA PRO A 16 -4.68 5.81 -10.89
C PRO A 16 -4.35 6.13 -9.44
N SER A 17 -5.02 5.48 -8.47
CA SER A 17 -4.74 5.65 -7.04
C SER A 17 -3.33 5.18 -6.69
N ALA A 18 -2.94 3.98 -7.13
CA ALA A 18 -1.60 3.45 -6.92
C ALA A 18 -0.50 4.33 -7.52
N LYS A 19 -0.73 4.89 -8.72
CA LYS A 19 0.19 5.86 -9.34
C LYS A 19 0.33 7.15 -8.53
N GLY A 20 -0.71 7.58 -7.82
CA GLY A 20 -0.63 8.73 -6.92
C GLY A 20 0.43 8.55 -5.85
N PHE A 21 0.48 7.38 -5.22
CA PHE A 21 1.53 7.04 -4.24
C PHE A 21 2.91 6.97 -4.90
N LEU A 22 3.01 6.32 -6.06
CA LEU A 22 4.28 6.21 -6.79
C LEU A 22 4.81 7.60 -7.20
N ARG A 23 3.94 8.52 -7.58
CA ARG A 23 4.30 9.90 -7.92
C ARG A 23 4.93 10.63 -6.74
N GLN A 24 4.38 10.47 -5.56
CA GLN A 24 4.93 11.08 -4.35
C GLN A 24 6.32 10.50 -4.02
N ILE A 25 6.47 9.18 -4.06
CA ILE A 25 7.77 8.51 -3.87
C ILE A 25 8.78 9.00 -4.93
N LYS A 26 8.36 9.06 -6.19
CA LYS A 26 9.18 9.56 -7.30
C LYS A 26 9.69 10.97 -7.03
N SER A 27 8.80 11.87 -6.58
CA SER A 27 9.15 13.25 -6.23
C SER A 27 10.21 13.29 -5.12
N GLU A 28 10.03 12.52 -4.05
CA GLU A 28 11.01 12.45 -2.95
C GLU A 28 12.38 11.94 -3.44
N LEU A 29 12.41 10.90 -4.26
CA LEU A 29 13.67 10.36 -4.79
C LEU A 29 14.35 11.30 -5.81
N GLU A 30 13.60 12.23 -6.43
CA GLU A 30 14.13 13.25 -7.35
C GLU A 30 14.69 14.48 -6.63
N THR A 31 14.05 14.92 -5.54
CA THR A 31 14.25 16.26 -5.00
C THR A 31 14.83 16.29 -3.58
N ASN A 32 14.79 15.19 -2.85
CA ASN A 32 15.28 15.15 -1.47
C ASN A 32 16.80 14.94 -1.44
N GLU A 33 17.54 16.05 -1.38
CA GLU A 33 19.03 16.04 -1.38
C GLU A 33 19.61 15.31 -0.16
N ASN A 34 18.94 15.39 1.01
CA ASN A 34 19.37 14.65 2.20
C ASN A 34 19.27 13.14 1.99
N LEU A 35 18.20 12.68 1.32
CA LEU A 35 18.01 11.27 1.01
C LEU A 35 19.07 10.78 0.01
N LYS A 36 19.37 11.56 -1.01
CA LYS A 36 20.45 11.26 -1.98
C LYS A 36 21.82 11.20 -1.31
N ALA A 37 22.11 12.15 -0.43
CA ALA A 37 23.36 12.18 0.31
C ALA A 37 23.53 10.99 1.26
N LEU A 38 22.45 10.50 1.86
CA LEU A 38 22.46 9.33 2.74
C LEU A 38 22.62 8.00 1.97
N PHE A 39 22.14 7.93 0.72
CA PHE A 39 22.14 6.71 -0.09
C PHE A 39 22.76 6.91 -1.49
N PRO A 40 23.98 7.45 -1.60
CA PRO A 40 24.59 7.79 -2.89
C PRO A 40 24.84 6.55 -3.77
N ASP A 41 24.99 5.36 -3.17
CA ASP A 41 25.23 4.12 -3.89
C ASP A 41 23.93 3.49 -4.43
N ILE A 42 22.78 4.00 -4.02
CA ILE A 42 21.45 3.48 -4.38
C ILE A 42 20.69 4.47 -5.25
N LEU A 43 20.75 5.76 -4.89
CA LEU A 43 19.98 6.80 -5.58
C LEU A 43 20.82 7.49 -6.66
N TYR A 44 20.18 7.80 -7.77
CA TYR A 44 20.78 8.60 -8.83
C TYR A 44 20.75 10.08 -8.45
N GLU A 45 21.77 10.81 -8.85
CA GLU A 45 21.81 12.27 -8.73
C GLU A 45 20.72 12.90 -9.62
N ASN A 46 20.66 12.46 -10.86
CA ASN A 46 19.61 12.85 -11.82
C ASN A 46 18.90 11.60 -12.36
N PRO A 47 17.88 11.09 -11.64
CA PRO A 47 17.25 9.82 -12.00
C PRO A 47 16.54 9.86 -13.37
N LYS A 48 16.03 11.02 -13.80
CA LYS A 48 15.39 11.17 -15.12
C LYS A 48 16.36 10.91 -16.29
N ALA A 49 17.62 11.23 -16.10
CA ALA A 49 18.65 11.07 -17.15
C ALA A 49 19.43 9.75 -16.99
N GLN A 50 19.54 9.22 -15.78
CA GLN A 50 20.45 8.13 -15.45
C GLN A 50 19.76 6.78 -15.24
N SER A 51 18.48 6.79 -14.82
CA SER A 51 17.76 5.55 -14.61
C SER A 51 17.26 4.94 -15.92
N PRO A 52 17.30 3.61 -16.07
CA PRO A 52 16.74 2.93 -17.23
C PRO A 52 15.20 3.02 -17.32
N LYS A 53 14.53 3.20 -16.18
CA LYS A 53 13.08 3.40 -16.07
C LYS A 53 12.78 4.37 -14.94
N TRP A 54 12.08 5.45 -15.27
CA TRP A 54 11.75 6.48 -14.28
C TRP A 54 10.40 7.15 -14.60
N SER A 55 9.35 6.35 -14.63
CA SER A 55 8.00 6.82 -14.94
C SER A 55 6.96 6.15 -14.04
N GLU A 56 5.78 6.76 -13.95
CA GLU A 56 4.66 6.20 -13.19
C GLU A 56 4.04 4.98 -13.90
N ASP A 57 4.30 4.80 -15.18
CA ASP A 57 3.77 3.70 -15.99
C ASP A 57 4.65 2.45 -15.97
N GLU A 58 5.96 2.64 -16.03
CA GLU A 58 6.94 1.55 -16.08
C GLU A 58 7.61 1.28 -14.73
N GLY A 59 7.37 2.16 -13.75
CA GLY A 59 8.00 2.11 -12.44
C GLY A 59 9.32 2.87 -12.36
N LEU A 60 9.96 2.76 -11.21
CA LEU A 60 11.20 3.44 -10.85
C LEU A 60 12.30 2.41 -10.64
N VAL A 61 13.45 2.60 -11.25
CA VAL A 61 14.63 1.75 -11.07
C VAL A 61 15.74 2.58 -10.42
N VAL A 62 16.20 2.16 -9.26
CA VAL A 62 17.38 2.73 -8.59
C VAL A 62 18.68 2.08 -9.07
N LYS A 63 19.83 2.54 -8.59
CA LYS A 63 21.11 1.90 -8.89
C LYS A 63 21.12 0.49 -8.31
N ARG A 64 21.02 -0.52 -9.16
CA ARG A 64 21.05 -1.94 -8.80
C ARG A 64 22.02 -2.71 -9.71
N LYS A 65 22.47 -3.89 -9.28
CA LYS A 65 23.39 -4.73 -10.04
C LYS A 65 22.65 -5.72 -10.93
N SER A 66 21.53 -6.25 -10.44
CA SER A 66 20.68 -7.17 -11.21
C SER A 66 19.75 -6.43 -12.15
N ASN A 67 19.21 -7.14 -13.12
CA ASN A 67 18.22 -6.60 -14.07
C ASN A 67 16.97 -7.51 -14.16
N PRO A 68 16.19 -7.65 -13.08
CA PRO A 68 14.93 -8.37 -13.13
C PRO A 68 13.91 -7.65 -14.03
N LYS A 69 12.83 -8.35 -14.40
CA LYS A 69 11.70 -7.76 -15.16
C LYS A 69 11.01 -6.62 -14.41
N GLU A 70 10.96 -6.77 -13.09
CA GLU A 70 10.36 -5.81 -12.18
C GLU A 70 11.24 -4.58 -12.06
N SER A 71 10.63 -3.39 -12.03
CA SER A 71 11.30 -2.19 -11.56
C SER A 71 11.53 -2.29 -10.03
N THR A 72 12.34 -1.41 -9.47
CA THR A 72 12.52 -1.35 -8.02
C THR A 72 11.19 -1.05 -7.32
N ILE A 73 10.39 -0.14 -7.89
CA ILE A 73 9.06 0.18 -7.38
C ILE A 73 8.11 0.30 -8.57
N GLU A 74 6.99 -0.39 -8.51
CA GLU A 74 5.91 -0.32 -9.51
C GLU A 74 4.55 -0.11 -8.82
N ALA A 75 3.58 0.46 -9.55
CA ALA A 75 2.24 0.74 -9.06
C ALA A 75 1.17 0.11 -9.94
N HIS A 76 0.24 -0.62 -9.32
CA HIS A 76 -0.79 -1.41 -9.98
C HIS A 76 -2.15 -1.21 -9.35
N GLY A 77 -3.20 -1.25 -10.17
CA GLY A 77 -4.55 -1.40 -9.66
C GLY A 77 -4.82 -2.86 -9.28
N LEU A 78 -5.43 -3.07 -8.11
CA LEU A 78 -5.78 -4.42 -7.67
C LEU A 78 -6.86 -5.03 -8.55
N VAL A 79 -7.88 -4.23 -8.87
CA VAL A 79 -9.08 -4.69 -9.61
C VAL A 79 -8.98 -4.42 -11.11
N ASP A 80 -8.23 -3.39 -11.52
CA ASP A 80 -8.23 -2.86 -12.89
C ASP A 80 -6.86 -2.86 -13.59
N GLY A 81 -5.88 -3.57 -13.09
CA GLY A 81 -4.57 -3.52 -13.74
C GLY A 81 -3.47 -4.30 -13.07
N GLN A 82 -3.77 -5.50 -12.60
CA GLN A 82 -2.75 -6.39 -12.09
C GLN A 82 -1.78 -6.83 -13.19
N PRO A 83 -0.48 -6.84 -12.92
CA PRO A 83 0.50 -7.35 -13.86
C PRO A 83 0.46 -8.89 -13.92
N THR A 84 0.93 -9.45 -15.03
CA THR A 84 1.14 -10.88 -15.17
C THR A 84 2.64 -11.20 -15.23
N GLY A 85 3.04 -12.32 -14.63
CA GLY A 85 4.40 -12.83 -14.71
C GLY A 85 5.46 -11.95 -14.03
N LYS A 86 5.07 -11.17 -13.03
CA LYS A 86 5.97 -10.41 -12.16
C LYS A 86 5.96 -10.98 -10.75
N HIS A 87 7.07 -10.77 -10.02
CA HIS A 87 7.22 -11.23 -8.65
C HIS A 87 7.91 -10.16 -7.78
N TYR A 88 7.18 -9.69 -6.77
CA TYR A 88 7.66 -8.65 -5.87
C TYR A 88 8.06 -9.22 -4.52
N PHE A 89 9.21 -8.80 -4.03
CA PHE A 89 9.65 -9.14 -2.67
C PHE A 89 8.80 -8.41 -1.61
N LEU A 90 8.48 -7.14 -1.83
CA LEU A 90 7.56 -6.40 -0.98
C LEU A 90 6.29 -6.05 -1.77
N ARG A 91 5.14 -6.46 -1.26
CA ARG A 91 3.82 -6.02 -1.75
C ARG A 91 3.19 -5.11 -0.71
N VAL A 92 2.83 -3.91 -1.14
CA VAL A 92 2.11 -2.93 -0.31
C VAL A 92 0.70 -2.80 -0.88
N TYR A 93 -0.29 -3.14 -0.08
CA TYR A 93 -1.71 -3.00 -0.38
C TYR A 93 -2.23 -1.78 0.35
N ASP A 94 -2.45 -0.69 -0.38
CA ASP A 94 -2.83 0.61 0.16
C ASP A 94 -4.20 1.02 -0.38
N ASP A 95 -5.17 1.18 0.52
CA ASP A 95 -6.57 1.50 0.21
C ASP A 95 -7.16 0.60 -0.91
N VAL A 96 -6.96 -0.71 -0.79
CA VAL A 96 -7.51 -1.68 -1.75
C VAL A 96 -9.00 -1.91 -1.58
N VAL A 97 -9.55 -1.64 -0.41
CA VAL A 97 -10.98 -1.58 -0.13
C VAL A 97 -11.40 -0.12 -0.08
N THR A 98 -12.46 0.22 -0.79
CA THR A 98 -13.03 1.58 -0.89
C THR A 98 -14.53 1.54 -0.65
N LEU A 99 -15.15 2.69 -0.43
CA LEU A 99 -16.60 2.78 -0.30
C LEU A 99 -17.32 2.21 -1.53
N GLU A 100 -16.72 2.35 -2.71
CA GLU A 100 -17.28 1.81 -3.95
C GLU A 100 -17.22 0.29 -3.96
N SER A 101 -16.10 -0.31 -3.56
CA SER A 101 -15.90 -1.77 -3.58
C SER A 101 -16.81 -2.54 -2.60
N VAL A 102 -17.50 -1.85 -1.69
CA VAL A 102 -18.42 -2.48 -0.73
C VAL A 102 -19.90 -2.21 -1.02
N ARG A 103 -20.23 -1.56 -2.15
CA ARG A 103 -21.62 -1.23 -2.51
C ARG A 103 -22.49 -2.44 -2.82
N SER A 104 -21.91 -3.54 -3.24
CA SER A 104 -22.62 -4.78 -3.49
C SER A 104 -21.76 -5.99 -3.14
N ARG A 105 -22.40 -7.13 -2.91
CA ARG A 105 -21.70 -8.38 -2.65
C ARG A 105 -20.77 -8.78 -3.80
N ASP A 106 -21.19 -8.54 -5.03
CA ASP A 106 -20.39 -8.85 -6.23
C ASP A 106 -19.12 -8.01 -6.28
N MET A 107 -19.18 -6.73 -5.88
CA MET A 107 -17.99 -5.86 -5.81
C MET A 107 -17.03 -6.29 -4.71
N ILE A 108 -17.53 -6.70 -3.55
CA ILE A 108 -16.72 -7.28 -2.48
C ILE A 108 -16.02 -8.55 -2.99
N ASN A 109 -16.76 -9.48 -3.56
CA ASN A 109 -16.23 -10.73 -4.10
C ASN A 109 -15.15 -10.46 -5.16
N LYS A 110 -15.41 -9.56 -6.11
CA LYS A 110 -14.44 -9.18 -7.14
C LYS A 110 -13.14 -8.61 -6.54
N THR A 111 -13.24 -7.78 -5.50
CA THR A 111 -12.07 -7.22 -4.83
C THR A 111 -11.29 -8.31 -4.10
N THR A 112 -11.98 -9.22 -3.41
CA THR A 112 -11.38 -10.35 -2.70
C THR A 112 -10.68 -11.32 -3.66
N GLU A 113 -11.34 -11.70 -4.76
CA GLU A 113 -10.74 -12.55 -5.80
C GLU A 113 -9.51 -11.89 -6.44
N SER A 114 -9.58 -10.58 -6.70
CA SER A 114 -8.44 -9.82 -7.23
C SER A 114 -7.28 -9.81 -6.25
N TRP A 115 -7.56 -9.68 -4.95
CA TRP A 115 -6.53 -9.79 -3.91
C TRP A 115 -5.92 -11.20 -3.88
N GLU A 116 -6.74 -12.24 -3.90
CA GLU A 116 -6.25 -13.64 -3.93
C GLU A 116 -5.34 -13.89 -5.13
N MET A 117 -5.72 -13.43 -6.31
CA MET A 117 -4.88 -13.53 -7.51
C MET A 117 -3.55 -12.81 -7.35
N SER A 118 -3.53 -11.67 -6.67
CA SER A 118 -2.31 -10.87 -6.43
C SER A 118 -1.31 -11.58 -5.51
N LEU A 119 -1.72 -12.57 -4.73
CA LEU A 119 -0.82 -13.36 -3.89
C LEU A 119 0.23 -14.12 -4.72
N ASN A 120 -0.11 -14.51 -5.95
CA ASN A 120 0.82 -15.14 -6.89
C ASN A 120 1.92 -14.19 -7.42
N LEU A 121 1.80 -12.89 -7.15
CA LEU A 121 2.82 -11.89 -7.49
C LEU A 121 3.89 -11.74 -6.40
N GLY A 122 3.85 -12.57 -5.37
CA GLY A 122 4.87 -12.62 -4.32
C GLY A 122 6.10 -13.41 -4.76
N ALA A 123 7.29 -12.88 -4.50
CA ALA A 123 8.53 -13.65 -4.57
C ALA A 123 8.66 -14.56 -3.34
N GLU A 124 9.44 -15.62 -3.46
CA GLU A 124 9.76 -16.51 -2.33
C GLU A 124 10.41 -15.71 -1.18
N GLY A 125 9.93 -15.90 0.05
CA GLY A 125 10.39 -15.14 1.22
C GLY A 125 9.94 -13.67 1.23
N GLY A 126 9.10 -13.27 0.30
CA GLY A 126 8.56 -11.91 0.22
C GLY A 126 7.63 -11.54 1.38
N ILE A 127 7.41 -10.26 1.55
CA ILE A 127 6.60 -9.68 2.63
C ILE A 127 5.44 -8.88 2.09
N GLU A 128 4.38 -8.82 2.88
CA GLU A 128 3.17 -8.06 2.60
C GLU A 128 2.95 -6.99 3.66
N ARG A 129 2.42 -5.85 3.22
CA ARG A 129 1.97 -4.76 4.09
C ARG A 129 0.60 -4.30 3.62
N TYR A 130 -0.30 -4.16 4.57
CA TYR A 130 -1.67 -3.72 4.34
C TYR A 130 -1.93 -2.42 5.08
N ILE A 131 -2.43 -1.43 4.38
CA ILE A 131 -2.84 -0.13 4.90
C ILE A 131 -4.24 0.14 4.37
N GLY A 132 -5.15 0.50 5.25
CA GLY A 132 -6.51 0.79 4.84
C GLY A 132 -7.49 0.81 5.99
N THR A 133 -8.73 1.10 5.67
CA THR A 133 -9.86 1.17 6.61
C THR A 133 -10.95 0.19 6.22
N PHE A 134 -11.70 -0.29 7.21
CA PHE A 134 -12.90 -1.07 6.98
C PHE A 134 -14.04 -0.18 6.51
N TYR A 135 -14.86 -0.69 5.61
CA TYR A 135 -16.05 0.01 5.13
C TYR A 135 -17.34 -0.75 5.47
N SER A 136 -17.27 -2.07 5.60
CA SER A 136 -18.41 -2.88 6.01
C SER A 136 -17.98 -4.20 6.67
N ASP A 137 -18.88 -4.78 7.46
CA ASP A 137 -18.69 -6.14 7.94
C ASP A 137 -18.65 -7.11 6.76
N GLY A 138 -17.61 -7.93 6.71
CA GLY A 138 -17.40 -8.89 5.62
C GLY A 138 -16.85 -8.28 4.33
N ASP A 139 -16.19 -7.11 4.39
CA ASP A 139 -15.39 -6.62 3.28
C ASP A 139 -14.08 -7.41 3.12
N THR A 140 -13.31 -7.12 2.07
CA THR A 140 -12.07 -7.84 1.77
C THR A 140 -11.05 -7.79 2.91
N TYR A 141 -10.96 -6.69 3.67
CA TYR A 141 -10.05 -6.66 4.84
C TYR A 141 -10.50 -7.58 5.96
N HIS A 142 -11.81 -7.74 6.16
CA HIS A 142 -12.34 -8.71 7.11
C HIS A 142 -11.95 -10.14 6.70
N ASP A 143 -12.06 -10.46 5.43
CA ASP A 143 -11.66 -11.75 4.87
C ASP A 143 -10.14 -11.99 5.00
N ILE A 144 -9.31 -11.01 4.66
CA ILE A 144 -7.84 -11.03 4.82
C ILE A 144 -7.46 -11.36 6.28
N ILE A 145 -8.09 -10.69 7.24
CA ILE A 145 -7.80 -10.87 8.65
C ILE A 145 -8.27 -12.22 9.16
N SER A 146 -9.41 -12.73 8.69
CA SER A 146 -9.97 -14.01 9.12
C SER A 146 -9.12 -15.21 8.70
N ARG A 147 -8.26 -15.06 7.68
CA ARG A 147 -7.38 -16.13 7.19
C ARG A 147 -6.11 -16.33 8.03
N ASP A 148 -5.93 -15.56 9.09
CA ASP A 148 -4.92 -15.74 10.16
C ASP A 148 -3.44 -15.82 9.68
N PHE A 149 -3.11 -15.17 8.58
CA PHE A 149 -1.71 -15.09 8.11
C PHE A 149 -0.99 -13.78 8.49
N LEU A 150 -1.71 -12.80 9.04
CA LEU A 150 -1.14 -11.54 9.48
C LEU A 150 -0.44 -11.70 10.83
N THR A 151 0.86 -11.48 10.86
CA THR A 151 1.67 -11.63 12.08
C THR A 151 1.55 -10.45 13.04
N THR A 152 1.21 -9.26 12.54
CA THR A 152 1.10 -8.04 13.35
C THR A 152 0.00 -7.14 12.80
N ARG A 153 -0.84 -6.63 13.67
CA ARG A 153 -1.89 -5.66 13.34
C ARG A 153 -1.76 -4.42 14.21
N LYS A 154 -1.77 -3.24 13.59
CA LYS A 154 -1.80 -1.94 14.27
C LYS A 154 -3.09 -1.22 13.89
N LYS A 155 -3.73 -0.58 14.87
CA LYS A 155 -4.94 0.22 14.66
C LYS A 155 -4.60 1.70 14.84
N ALA A 156 -5.22 2.56 14.02
CA ALA A 156 -4.89 3.98 14.01
C ALA A 156 -5.55 4.77 15.15
N GLY A 157 -6.74 4.37 15.57
CA GLY A 157 -7.49 5.10 16.60
C GLY A 157 -6.94 4.89 18.00
N THR A 158 -7.03 3.65 18.48
CA THR A 158 -6.54 3.26 19.80
C THR A 158 -5.74 1.97 19.73
N HIS A 159 -4.80 1.75 20.65
CA HIS A 159 -3.93 0.55 20.66
C HIS A 159 -4.68 -0.78 20.62
N ASN A 160 -5.80 -0.87 21.35
CA ASN A 160 -6.64 -2.07 21.38
C ASN A 160 -7.81 -2.02 20.37
N GLY A 161 -8.00 -0.91 19.68
CA GLY A 161 -9.12 -0.68 18.77
C GLY A 161 -10.48 -0.57 19.43
N LEU A 162 -10.51 -0.33 20.74
CA LEU A 162 -11.74 -0.14 21.51
C LEU A 162 -11.98 1.34 21.78
N ILE A 163 -13.25 1.71 21.89
CA ILE A 163 -13.64 3.04 22.36
C ILE A 163 -13.15 3.22 23.79
N GLY A 164 -12.42 4.32 24.04
CA GLY A 164 -11.82 4.58 25.36
C GLY A 164 -10.49 3.88 25.62
N GLY A 165 -9.90 3.22 24.61
CA GLY A 165 -8.52 2.75 24.67
C GLY A 165 -7.51 3.90 24.51
N ASP A 166 -6.21 3.61 24.78
CA ASP A 166 -5.15 4.61 24.64
C ASP A 166 -5.01 5.09 23.19
N PRO A 167 -5.07 6.40 22.92
CA PRO A 167 -4.95 6.97 21.58
C PRO A 167 -3.58 6.66 20.92
N VAL A 168 -3.60 6.43 19.60
CA VAL A 168 -2.36 6.16 18.82
C VAL A 168 -1.96 7.36 18.00
N TYR A 169 -2.81 7.80 17.07
CA TYR A 169 -2.50 8.85 16.11
C TYR A 169 -3.12 10.20 16.47
N TRP A 170 -4.36 10.19 16.94
CA TRP A 170 -5.08 11.40 17.32
C TRP A 170 -5.13 11.56 18.84
N SER A 171 -5.23 12.79 19.33
CA SER A 171 -5.54 13.05 20.73
C SER A 171 -6.93 12.53 21.10
N GLN A 172 -7.15 12.26 22.39
CA GLN A 172 -8.47 11.87 22.88
C GLN A 172 -9.56 12.89 22.49
N GLU A 173 -9.26 14.19 22.63
CA GLU A 173 -10.17 15.27 22.24
C GLU A 173 -10.57 15.17 20.76
N THR A 174 -9.60 14.90 19.89
CA THR A 174 -9.85 14.72 18.45
C THR A 174 -10.69 13.47 18.17
N LEU A 175 -10.45 12.38 18.88
CA LEU A 175 -11.25 11.16 18.76
C LEU A 175 -12.69 11.37 19.21
N ASP A 176 -12.90 12.07 20.33
CA ASP A 176 -14.22 12.40 20.84
C ASP A 176 -14.99 13.33 19.88
N TYR A 177 -14.32 14.34 19.33
CA TYR A 177 -14.89 15.21 18.30
C TYR A 177 -15.31 14.39 17.07
N LYS A 178 -14.42 13.56 16.53
CA LYS A 178 -14.71 12.74 15.35
C LYS A 178 -15.87 11.77 15.59
N ARG A 179 -15.90 11.15 16.76
CA ARG A 179 -16.98 10.23 17.15
C ARG A 179 -18.34 10.93 17.17
N ASN A 180 -18.42 12.14 17.73
CA ASN A 180 -19.63 12.93 17.79
C ASN A 180 -20.05 13.46 16.40
N ALA A 181 -19.09 13.83 15.58
CA ALA A 181 -19.35 14.39 14.25
C ALA A 181 -19.73 13.33 13.19
N MET A 182 -19.12 12.16 13.23
CA MET A 182 -19.30 11.10 12.21
C MET A 182 -20.47 10.15 12.52
N GLY A 183 -20.89 10.05 13.77
CA GLY A 183 -21.79 8.99 14.23
C GLY A 183 -21.08 7.65 14.47
N ALA A 184 -21.68 6.78 15.28
CA ALA A 184 -21.03 5.59 15.82
C ALA A 184 -20.58 4.60 14.74
N GLN A 185 -21.38 4.35 13.73
CA GLN A 185 -21.07 3.38 12.68
C GLN A 185 -19.89 3.86 11.83
N THR A 186 -19.93 5.08 11.29
CA THR A 186 -18.84 5.62 10.48
C THR A 186 -17.55 5.71 11.28
N PHE A 187 -17.65 6.15 12.54
CA PHE A 187 -16.48 6.21 13.41
C PHE A 187 -15.84 4.85 13.61
N SER A 188 -16.62 3.79 13.89
CA SER A 188 -16.08 2.43 14.13
C SER A 188 -15.44 1.78 12.90
N THR A 189 -15.81 2.21 11.70
CA THR A 189 -15.23 1.69 10.45
C THR A 189 -14.00 2.47 9.99
N GLN A 190 -13.92 3.77 10.30
CA GLN A 190 -12.88 4.67 9.79
C GLN A 190 -11.77 4.98 10.80
N ILE A 191 -11.96 4.65 12.08
CA ILE A 191 -11.02 4.92 13.18
C ILE A 191 -10.69 3.63 13.96
#